data_397f88fdd8cf1499f8c466d092c6e4cf
#
_entry.id   397f88fdd8cf1499f8c466d092c6e4cf
#
_cell.length_a   1.000
_cell.length_b   1.000
_cell.length_c   1.000
_cell.angle_alpha   90.00
_cell.angle_beta   90.00
_cell.angle_gamma   90.00
#
_symmetry.space_group_name_H-M   'P 1'
#
loop_
_entity.id
_entity.type
_entity.pdbx_description
1 polymer ?
#
loop_
_entity_poly.entity_id
_entity_poly.type
_entity_poly.pdbx_seq_one_letter_code
_entity_poly.pdbx_strand_id
1 'polypeptide(L)'
;MALMIFRSRSARAESADPQVSDFLNGFSIEVMPRTAAKIDDFRAILPTGTRVYVAHIEGTAIDEMVATARRLSSEGFRVMPHFPARIIKDEAMLEDWIARYQGEAGVEDALVLAGGVASPAGKFDSSMQLLESGAFDRAGFKHLHVAGHPEGNRD
;
A
#
# COMPACT_ATOMS: atom_id res chain seq x y z
N MET A 1 -33.28 -11.73 43.67
CA MET A 1 -32.84 -11.74 42.27
C MET A 1 -32.44 -10.32 41.91
N ALA A 2 -31.13 -10.01 41.99
CA ALA A 2 -30.61 -8.65 41.80
C ALA A 2 -30.21 -8.46 40.34
N LEU A 3 -30.86 -7.52 39.69
CA LEU A 3 -30.60 -7.16 38.29
C LEU A 3 -29.38 -6.21 38.25
N MET A 4 -28.21 -6.72 37.83
CA MET A 4 -27.04 -5.88 37.59
C MET A 4 -27.23 -5.12 36.27
N ILE A 5 -27.47 -3.83 36.38
CA ILE A 5 -27.50 -2.92 35.25
C ILE A 5 -26.02 -2.56 34.90
N PHE A 6 -25.50 -3.18 33.86
CA PHE A 6 -24.21 -2.72 33.24
C PHE A 6 -24.45 -1.35 32.60
N ARG A 7 -24.01 -0.29 33.24
CA ARG A 7 -23.86 1.03 32.61
C ARG A 7 -22.69 0.94 31.64
N SER A 8 -22.97 0.91 30.35
CA SER A 8 -22.02 1.20 29.30
C SER A 8 -21.42 2.58 29.54
N ARG A 9 -20.16 2.65 29.95
CA ARG A 9 -19.39 3.89 29.92
C ARG A 9 -19.21 4.25 28.45
N SER A 10 -20.00 5.17 27.95
CA SER A 10 -19.69 5.92 26.75
C SER A 10 -18.29 6.53 26.93
N ALA A 11 -17.30 6.01 26.24
CA ALA A 11 -16.00 6.64 26.18
C ALA A 11 -16.21 8.01 25.49
N ARG A 12 -16.18 9.07 26.28
CA ARG A 12 -16.10 10.42 25.79
C ARG A 12 -14.81 10.46 24.99
N ALA A 13 -14.89 10.71 23.68
CA ALA A 13 -13.71 10.95 22.86
C ALA A 13 -12.98 12.15 23.50
N GLU A 14 -11.87 11.88 24.20
CA GLU A 14 -10.94 12.93 24.61
C GLU A 14 -10.50 13.60 23.32
N SER A 15 -10.61 14.93 23.28
CA SER A 15 -10.10 15.72 22.17
C SER A 15 -8.60 15.39 22.04
N ALA A 16 -8.19 14.88 20.88
CA ALA A 16 -6.78 14.57 20.64
C ALA A 16 -5.95 15.84 20.91
N ASP A 17 -4.79 15.66 21.54
CA ASP A 17 -3.83 16.74 21.75
C ASP A 17 -3.52 17.39 20.38
N PRO A 18 -3.67 18.72 20.24
CA PRO A 18 -3.38 19.41 18.98
C PRO A 18 -1.99 19.09 18.43
N GLN A 19 -0.97 18.94 19.27
CA GLN A 19 0.39 18.59 18.84
C GLN A 19 0.45 17.18 18.23
N VAL A 20 -0.29 16.21 18.78
CA VAL A 20 -0.38 14.86 18.23
C VAL A 20 -1.14 14.87 16.91
N SER A 21 -2.21 15.65 16.81
CA SER A 21 -2.97 15.82 15.57
C SER A 21 -2.11 16.44 14.46
N ASP A 22 -1.33 17.45 14.77
CA ASP A 22 -0.42 18.10 13.82
C ASP A 22 0.71 17.15 13.39
N PHE A 23 1.27 16.39 14.32
CA PHE A 23 2.30 15.39 14.01
C PHE A 23 1.77 14.28 13.09
N LEU A 24 0.52 13.86 13.29
CA LEU A 24 -0.12 12.83 12.47
C LEU A 24 -0.69 13.37 11.15
N ASN A 25 -0.59 14.67 10.88
CA ASN A 25 -1.11 15.23 9.64
C ASN A 25 -0.37 14.65 8.43
N GLY A 26 -1.12 14.08 7.47
CA GLY A 26 -0.56 13.47 6.27
C GLY A 26 0.08 12.09 6.48
N PHE A 27 -0.20 11.43 7.60
CA PHE A 27 0.27 10.05 7.83
C PHE A 27 -0.17 9.10 6.72
N SER A 28 0.51 8.00 6.61
CA SER A 28 0.18 6.88 5.72
C SER A 28 0.19 5.58 6.50
N ILE A 29 -0.50 4.58 5.97
CA ILE A 29 -0.47 3.22 6.51
C ILE A 29 -0.09 2.23 5.43
N GLU A 30 0.25 1.02 5.85
CA GLU A 30 0.50 -0.11 4.96
C GLU A 30 -0.43 -1.26 5.31
N VAL A 31 -0.93 -1.93 4.28
CA VAL A 31 -1.75 -3.15 4.38
C VAL A 31 -1.25 -4.21 3.41
N MET A 32 -1.54 -5.47 3.72
CA MET A 32 -1.44 -6.58 2.76
C MET A 32 -2.86 -7.00 2.37
N PRO A 33 -3.11 -7.63 1.21
CA PRO A 33 -4.42 -8.14 0.83
C PRO A 33 -5.10 -8.94 1.93
N ARG A 34 -4.36 -9.88 2.55
CA ARG A 34 -4.87 -10.71 3.64
C ARG A 34 -5.27 -9.95 4.90
N THR A 35 -4.58 -8.86 5.24
CA THR A 35 -4.93 -8.03 6.40
C THR A 35 -6.05 -7.06 6.05
N ALA A 36 -6.04 -6.50 4.85
CA ALA A 36 -7.10 -5.64 4.36
C ALA A 36 -8.47 -6.35 4.30
N ALA A 37 -8.48 -7.63 3.94
CA ALA A 37 -9.70 -8.45 3.91
C ALA A 37 -10.38 -8.62 5.28
N LYS A 38 -9.68 -8.33 6.39
CA LYS A 38 -10.24 -8.42 7.75
C LYS A 38 -10.92 -7.13 8.22
N ILE A 39 -10.79 -6.06 7.46
CA ILE A 39 -11.39 -4.77 7.76
C ILE A 39 -12.62 -4.61 6.87
N ASP A 40 -13.79 -4.50 7.47
CA ASP A 40 -15.06 -4.40 6.74
C ASP A 40 -15.17 -3.07 5.98
N ASP A 41 -14.78 -1.95 6.60
CA ASP A 41 -14.82 -0.61 6.03
C ASP A 41 -13.67 0.25 6.58
N PHE A 42 -12.71 0.59 5.74
CA PHE A 42 -11.60 1.46 6.13
C PHE A 42 -12.03 2.90 6.44
N ARG A 43 -13.13 3.37 5.88
CA ARG A 43 -13.68 4.71 6.14
C ARG A 43 -14.15 4.89 7.59
N ALA A 44 -14.42 3.78 8.29
CA ALA A 44 -14.76 3.80 9.71
C ALA A 44 -13.56 4.09 10.63
N ILE A 45 -12.32 3.90 10.13
CA ILE A 45 -11.09 3.96 10.94
C ILE A 45 -10.04 4.92 10.40
N LEU A 46 -10.15 5.35 9.14
CA LEU A 46 -9.18 6.24 8.48
C LEU A 46 -9.87 7.46 7.87
N PRO A 47 -9.25 8.63 7.93
CA PRO A 47 -9.70 9.82 7.20
C PRO A 47 -9.68 9.56 5.68
N THR A 48 -10.67 10.10 4.97
CA THR A 48 -10.69 10.10 3.50
C THR A 48 -9.41 10.72 2.93
N GLY A 49 -8.89 10.14 1.86
CA GLY A 49 -7.65 10.60 1.22
C GLY A 49 -6.36 10.15 1.90
N THR A 50 -6.43 9.38 3.02
CA THR A 50 -5.24 8.77 3.61
C THR A 50 -4.49 7.96 2.56
N ARG A 51 -3.17 8.09 2.53
CA ARG A 51 -2.30 7.28 1.67
C ARG A 51 -2.18 5.88 2.24
N VAL A 52 -2.50 4.87 1.43
CA VAL A 52 -2.44 3.45 1.81
C VAL A 52 -1.50 2.71 0.88
N TYR A 53 -0.38 2.23 1.42
CA TYR A 53 0.51 1.32 0.71
C TYR A 53 -0.07 -0.08 0.72
N VAL A 54 -0.01 -0.78 -0.43
CA VAL A 54 -0.41 -2.18 -0.51
C VAL A 54 0.84 -3.03 -0.70
N ALA A 55 1.26 -3.67 0.37
CA ALA A 55 2.48 -4.47 0.38
C ALA A 55 2.32 -5.75 -0.44
N HIS A 56 3.22 -5.95 -1.38
CA HIS A 56 3.30 -7.17 -2.19
C HIS A 56 4.29 -8.13 -1.57
N ILE A 57 3.77 -9.16 -0.93
CA ILE A 57 4.57 -10.22 -0.33
C ILE A 57 4.73 -11.36 -1.35
N GLU A 58 5.90 -11.99 -1.37
CA GLU A 58 6.17 -13.15 -2.21
C GLU A 58 5.04 -14.18 -2.13
N GLY A 59 4.62 -14.70 -3.28
CA GLY A 59 3.52 -15.65 -3.40
C GLY A 59 2.12 -15.03 -3.42
N THR A 60 1.97 -13.72 -3.22
CA THR A 60 0.67 -13.05 -3.39
C THR A 60 0.36 -12.90 -4.88
N ALA A 61 -0.83 -13.34 -5.31
CA ALA A 61 -1.25 -13.18 -6.69
C ALA A 61 -1.51 -11.71 -7.03
N ILE A 62 -1.14 -11.29 -8.23
CA ILE A 62 -1.40 -9.93 -8.71
C ILE A 62 -2.90 -9.60 -8.69
N ASP A 63 -3.77 -10.57 -8.92
CA ASP A 63 -5.23 -10.40 -8.85
C ASP A 63 -5.69 -9.93 -7.47
N GLU A 64 -5.13 -10.49 -6.39
CA GLU A 64 -5.45 -10.09 -5.02
C GLU A 64 -4.94 -8.67 -4.73
N MET A 65 -3.76 -8.35 -5.25
CA MET A 65 -3.15 -7.03 -5.12
C MET A 65 -4.00 -5.95 -5.80
N VAL A 66 -4.39 -6.18 -7.07
CA VAL A 66 -5.22 -5.25 -7.85
C VAL A 66 -6.62 -5.12 -7.25
N ALA A 67 -7.23 -6.23 -6.83
CA ALA A 67 -8.54 -6.20 -6.17
C ALA A 67 -8.52 -5.38 -4.87
N THR A 68 -7.45 -5.51 -4.07
CA THR A 68 -7.25 -4.72 -2.84
C THR A 68 -7.08 -3.24 -3.17
N ALA A 69 -6.25 -2.91 -4.16
CA ALA A 69 -6.03 -1.54 -4.61
C ALA A 69 -7.34 -0.91 -5.10
N ARG A 70 -8.10 -1.61 -5.93
CA ARG A 70 -9.41 -1.17 -6.44
C ARG A 70 -10.40 -0.89 -5.30
N ARG A 71 -10.48 -1.78 -4.32
CA ARG A 71 -11.33 -1.59 -3.15
C ARG A 71 -10.95 -0.31 -2.41
N LEU A 72 -9.69 -0.14 -2.03
CA LEU A 72 -9.22 1.03 -1.30
C LEU A 72 -9.43 2.33 -2.09
N SER A 73 -9.18 2.33 -3.41
CA SER A 73 -9.47 3.48 -4.27
C SER A 73 -10.95 3.82 -4.27
N SER A 74 -11.84 2.82 -4.34
CA SER A 74 -13.30 3.03 -4.31
C SER A 74 -13.79 3.53 -2.95
N GLU A 75 -13.08 3.24 -1.88
CA GLU A 75 -13.32 3.77 -0.53
C GLU A 75 -12.77 5.20 -0.33
N GLY A 76 -12.10 5.78 -1.34
CA GLY A 76 -11.62 7.17 -1.35
C GLY A 76 -10.20 7.38 -0.79
N PHE A 77 -9.38 6.34 -0.77
CA PHE A 77 -7.99 6.41 -0.34
C PHE A 77 -7.04 6.63 -1.51
N ARG A 78 -5.86 7.20 -1.23
CA ARG A 78 -4.75 7.28 -2.19
C ARG A 78 -3.94 6.00 -2.12
N VAL A 79 -4.02 5.17 -3.14
CA VAL A 79 -3.42 3.84 -3.12
C VAL A 79 -2.04 3.85 -3.77
N MET A 80 -1.07 3.26 -3.07
CA MET A 80 0.31 3.09 -3.54
C MET A 80 0.71 1.61 -3.46
N PRO A 81 0.51 0.82 -4.52
CA PRO A 81 0.95 -0.56 -4.53
C PRO A 81 2.47 -0.67 -4.57
N HIS A 82 2.98 -1.72 -3.96
CA HIS A 82 4.38 -2.09 -4.06
C HIS A 82 4.70 -2.75 -5.41
N PHE A 83 5.83 -2.36 -5.99
CA PHE A 83 6.46 -3.01 -7.13
C PHE A 83 7.82 -3.56 -6.72
N PRO A 84 7.88 -4.79 -6.19
CA PRO A 84 9.14 -5.40 -5.78
C PRO A 84 9.91 -5.93 -7.00
N ALA A 85 11.08 -5.38 -7.27
CA ALA A 85 11.88 -5.70 -8.47
C ALA A 85 12.17 -7.20 -8.57
N ARG A 86 12.60 -7.81 -7.48
CA ARG A 86 13.07 -9.20 -7.46
C ARG A 86 11.99 -10.26 -7.71
N ILE A 87 10.69 -9.90 -7.71
CA ILE A 87 9.61 -10.82 -8.10
C ILE A 87 9.06 -10.55 -9.50
N ILE A 88 9.46 -9.45 -10.14
CA ILE A 88 9.08 -9.10 -11.50
C ILE A 88 10.09 -9.69 -12.47
N LYS A 89 9.63 -10.61 -13.34
CA LYS A 89 10.51 -11.35 -14.22
C LYS A 89 11.13 -10.51 -15.33
N ASP A 90 10.31 -9.67 -15.97
CA ASP A 90 10.68 -8.91 -17.15
C ASP A 90 9.83 -7.65 -17.33
N GLU A 91 10.11 -6.90 -18.37
CA GLU A 91 9.37 -5.66 -18.68
C GLU A 91 7.91 -5.94 -19.01
N ALA A 92 7.60 -7.03 -19.70
CA ALA A 92 6.24 -7.36 -20.06
C ALA A 92 5.37 -7.57 -18.81
N MET A 93 5.91 -8.26 -17.78
CA MET A 93 5.24 -8.44 -16.51
C MET A 93 5.08 -7.11 -15.75
N LEU A 94 6.10 -6.24 -15.79
CA LEU A 94 6.02 -4.90 -15.20
C LEU A 94 4.94 -4.06 -15.86
N GLU A 95 4.91 -4.01 -17.18
CA GLU A 95 3.93 -3.25 -17.95
C GLU A 95 2.50 -3.81 -17.77
N ASP A 96 2.33 -5.12 -17.68
CA ASP A 96 1.04 -5.75 -17.34
C ASP A 96 0.54 -5.31 -15.97
N TRP A 97 1.39 -5.36 -14.95
CA TRP A 97 1.01 -4.92 -13.59
C TRP A 97 0.64 -3.44 -13.55
N ILE A 98 1.44 -2.60 -14.20
CA ILE A 98 1.16 -1.17 -14.35
C ILE A 98 -0.21 -0.94 -15.00
N ALA A 99 -0.46 -1.57 -16.15
CA ALA A 99 -1.72 -1.43 -16.88
C ALA A 99 -2.92 -1.88 -16.05
N ARG A 100 -2.78 -2.97 -15.31
CA ARG A 100 -3.83 -3.49 -14.44
C ARG A 100 -4.12 -2.56 -13.26
N TYR A 101 -3.11 -2.08 -12.56
CA TYR A 101 -3.30 -1.13 -11.46
C TYR A 101 -3.97 0.16 -11.91
N GLN A 102 -3.59 0.68 -13.07
CA GLN A 102 -4.21 1.88 -13.64
C GLN A 102 -5.63 1.61 -14.13
N GLY A 103 -5.80 0.58 -14.97
CA GLY A 103 -7.07 0.30 -15.63
C GLY A 103 -8.15 -0.23 -14.70
N GLU A 104 -7.79 -1.07 -13.71
CA GLU A 104 -8.75 -1.71 -12.83
C GLU A 104 -8.93 -0.98 -11.48
N ALA A 105 -7.91 -0.26 -11.01
CA ALA A 105 -7.90 0.36 -9.69
C ALA A 105 -7.71 1.88 -9.70
N GLY A 106 -7.45 2.50 -10.87
CA GLY A 106 -7.24 3.95 -11.00
C GLY A 106 -6.00 4.44 -10.25
N VAL A 107 -4.98 3.58 -10.11
CA VAL A 107 -3.75 3.90 -9.38
C VAL A 107 -2.88 4.83 -10.22
N GLU A 108 -2.37 5.89 -9.61
CA GLU A 108 -1.49 6.88 -10.24
C GLU A 108 -0.14 7.04 -9.50
N ASP A 109 0.01 6.38 -8.37
CA ASP A 109 1.18 6.45 -7.48
C ASP A 109 1.69 5.03 -7.20
N ALA A 110 3.00 4.85 -6.99
CA ALA A 110 3.59 3.56 -6.66
C ALA A 110 4.75 3.66 -5.68
N LEU A 111 5.00 2.58 -4.95
CA LEU A 111 6.25 2.38 -4.22
C LEU A 111 7.08 1.31 -4.92
N VAL A 112 8.27 1.68 -5.37
CA VAL A 112 9.24 0.75 -5.95
C VAL A 112 10.30 0.36 -4.91
N LEU A 113 10.60 -0.93 -4.84
CA LEU A 113 11.55 -1.50 -3.89
C LEU A 113 12.27 -2.70 -4.51
N ALA A 114 13.39 -3.13 -3.90
CA ALA A 114 14.06 -4.34 -4.35
C ALA A 114 13.20 -5.59 -4.09
N GLY A 115 12.60 -5.67 -2.91
CA GLY A 115 11.87 -6.84 -2.42
C GLY A 115 12.74 -7.74 -1.54
N GLY A 116 12.10 -8.60 -0.74
CA GLY A 116 12.77 -9.42 0.28
C GLY A 116 13.20 -10.81 -0.20
N VAL A 117 13.04 -11.16 -1.47
CA VAL A 117 13.48 -12.47 -1.98
C VAL A 117 14.99 -12.48 -2.22
N ALA A 118 15.65 -13.57 -1.82
CA ALA A 118 17.11 -13.68 -1.89
C ALA A 118 17.65 -13.68 -3.34
N SER A 119 16.89 -14.23 -4.29
CA SER A 119 17.29 -14.29 -5.69
C SER A 119 16.21 -13.69 -6.59
N PRO A 120 16.58 -12.80 -7.54
CA PRO A 120 15.62 -12.25 -8.48
C PRO A 120 14.94 -13.33 -9.32
N ALA A 121 13.65 -13.18 -9.58
CA ALA A 121 12.89 -14.05 -10.48
C ALA A 121 13.22 -13.83 -11.95
N GLY A 122 13.88 -12.71 -12.28
CA GLY A 122 14.24 -12.34 -13.63
C GLY A 122 15.33 -11.28 -13.67
N LYS A 123 15.19 -10.30 -14.57
CA LYS A 123 16.25 -9.32 -14.84
C LYS A 123 16.36 -8.17 -13.83
N PHE A 124 15.34 -7.96 -13.00
CA PHE A 124 15.32 -6.85 -12.06
C PHE A 124 15.78 -7.30 -10.68
N ASP A 125 16.86 -6.71 -10.19
CA ASP A 125 17.44 -6.97 -8.86
C ASP A 125 17.23 -5.81 -7.89
N SER A 126 17.04 -4.61 -8.40
CA SER A 126 16.89 -3.39 -7.60
C SER A 126 15.75 -2.49 -8.08
N SER A 127 15.26 -1.64 -7.17
CA SER A 127 14.29 -0.60 -7.51
C SER A 127 14.77 0.35 -8.60
N MET A 128 16.09 0.63 -8.65
CA MET A 128 16.66 1.51 -9.67
C MET A 128 16.47 0.94 -11.07
N GLN A 129 16.63 -0.37 -11.28
CA GLN A 129 16.41 -0.98 -12.59
C GLN A 129 14.94 -0.90 -13.03
N LEU A 130 13.98 -0.95 -12.09
CA LEU A 130 12.57 -0.68 -12.42
C LEU A 130 12.36 0.75 -12.89
N LEU A 131 12.97 1.73 -12.22
CA LEU A 131 12.89 3.15 -12.61
C LEU A 131 13.58 3.39 -13.95
N GLU A 132 14.77 2.84 -14.16
CA GLU A 132 15.55 2.95 -15.42
C GLU A 132 14.81 2.35 -16.63
N SER A 133 13.87 1.43 -16.43
CA SER A 133 13.04 0.90 -17.52
C SER A 133 12.17 1.98 -18.18
N GLY A 134 11.87 3.07 -17.49
CA GLY A 134 10.97 4.14 -17.95
C GLY A 134 9.51 3.73 -18.07
N ALA A 135 9.13 2.53 -17.62
CA ALA A 135 7.76 2.02 -17.75
C ALA A 135 6.73 2.87 -16.99
N PHE A 136 7.08 3.33 -15.80
CA PHE A 136 6.20 4.20 -15.00
C PHE A 136 6.02 5.57 -15.64
N ASP A 137 7.08 6.15 -16.23
CA ASP A 137 7.01 7.43 -16.92
C ASP A 137 6.12 7.33 -18.16
N ARG A 138 6.31 6.27 -18.97
CA ARG A 138 5.46 6.01 -20.15
C ARG A 138 3.99 5.83 -19.77
N ALA A 139 3.74 5.25 -18.62
CA ALA A 139 2.38 5.06 -18.09
C ALA A 139 1.80 6.30 -17.40
N GLY A 140 2.61 7.36 -17.17
CA GLY A 140 2.15 8.61 -16.59
C GLY A 140 1.88 8.55 -15.08
N PHE A 141 2.64 7.76 -14.33
CA PHE A 141 2.56 7.77 -12.87
C PHE A 141 2.93 9.15 -12.33
N LYS A 142 2.16 9.63 -11.34
CA LYS A 142 2.34 10.98 -10.79
C LYS A 142 3.43 11.03 -9.73
N HIS A 143 3.50 10.01 -8.88
CA HIS A 143 4.48 9.93 -7.81
C HIS A 143 5.05 8.52 -7.72
N LEU A 144 6.37 8.44 -7.68
CA LEU A 144 7.10 7.22 -7.40
C LEU A 144 7.84 7.38 -6.08
N HIS A 145 7.51 6.53 -5.13
CA HIS A 145 8.24 6.43 -3.87
C HIS A 145 9.24 5.29 -3.94
N VAL A 146 10.30 5.43 -3.20
CA VAL A 146 11.31 4.37 -3.00
C VAL A 146 11.37 3.99 -1.53
N ALA A 147 11.59 2.71 -1.25
CA ALA A 147 11.82 2.28 0.12
C ALA A 147 13.21 2.74 0.58
N GLY A 148 13.25 3.49 1.69
CA GLY A 148 14.50 3.89 2.34
C GLY A 148 14.87 2.92 3.44
N HIS A 149 16.13 2.51 3.49
CA HIS A 149 16.69 1.66 4.56
C HIS A 149 17.88 2.39 5.20
N PRO A 150 17.64 3.40 6.08
CA PRO A 150 18.70 4.24 6.62
C PRO A 150 19.73 3.46 7.45
N GLU A 151 19.36 2.30 7.96
CA GLU A 151 20.24 1.40 8.72
C GLU A 151 20.89 0.32 7.84
N GLY A 152 20.67 0.39 6.52
CA GLY A 152 21.10 -0.62 5.56
C GLY A 152 20.23 -1.87 5.57
N ASN A 153 20.15 -2.54 4.42
CA ASN A 153 19.59 -3.89 4.35
C ASN A 153 20.60 -4.87 4.96
N ARG A 154 20.12 -5.79 5.76
CA ARG A 154 20.91 -6.89 6.33
C ARG A 154 20.74 -8.14 5.49
N ASP A 155 20.92 -8.02 4.18
CA ASP A 155 20.88 -9.18 3.27
C ASP A 155 22.31 -9.70 3.03
#